data_ef993eabcf747d926626ac2dcb1b3ade
#
_entry.id   ef993eabcf747d926626ac2dcb1b3ade
#
_cell.length_a   1.000
_cell.length_b   1.000
_cell.length_c   1.000
_cell.angle_alpha   90.00
_cell.angle_beta   90.00
_cell.angle_gamma   90.00
#
_symmetry.space_group_name_H-M   'P 1'
#
loop_
_entity.id
_entity.type
_entity.pdbx_description
1 polymer ?
#
loop_
_entity_poly.entity_id
_entity_poly.type
_entity_poly.pdbx_seq_one_letter_code
_entity_poly.pdbx_strand_id
1 'polypeptide(L)'
;MKGAFYRKLIGLSRRWGPWAFELGARGIAAGYFGLFPSRVAASVRFYRAAFADRGSLFHIRTAWRQFQSFTTVYLDRFLLQETGDMRYSFSGWELLEQAADQGSGGILLMSHQGNWEVAAALMMQRRPDLKILLYMG
;
A
#
# COMPACT_ATOMS: atom_id res chain seq x y z
N MET A 1 -3.07 12.57 -18.52
CA MET A 1 -4.46 12.09 -18.25
C MET A 1 -4.66 11.47 -16.87
N LYS A 2 -3.68 10.78 -16.26
CA LYS A 2 -3.82 10.16 -14.93
C LYS A 2 -4.09 11.17 -13.80
N GLY A 3 -3.51 12.37 -13.84
CA GLY A 3 -3.67 13.35 -12.77
C GLY A 3 -5.06 14.04 -12.65
N ALA A 4 -5.86 14.09 -13.72
CA ALA A 4 -7.18 14.72 -13.68
C ALA A 4 -8.23 13.85 -12.97
N PHE A 5 -8.16 12.54 -13.17
CA PHE A 5 -9.02 11.59 -12.48
C PHE A 5 -8.78 11.59 -10.96
N TYR A 6 -7.52 11.55 -10.56
CA TYR A 6 -7.14 11.63 -9.14
C TYR A 6 -7.57 12.96 -8.51
N ARG A 7 -7.37 14.09 -9.17
CA ARG A 7 -7.84 15.40 -8.67
C ARG A 7 -9.36 15.45 -8.47
N LYS A 8 -10.15 14.81 -9.35
CA LYS A 8 -11.61 14.71 -9.18
C LYS A 8 -11.98 13.83 -7.98
N LEU A 9 -11.31 12.69 -7.82
CA LEU A 9 -11.50 11.82 -6.65
C LEU A 9 -11.17 12.56 -5.34
N ILE A 10 -10.10 13.35 -5.32
CA ILE A 10 -9.71 14.20 -4.21
C ILE A 10 -10.79 15.24 -3.88
N GLY A 11 -11.23 15.98 -4.90
CA GLY A 11 -12.29 16.98 -4.73
C GLY A 11 -13.57 16.34 -4.18
N LEU A 12 -13.88 15.12 -4.63
CA LEU A 12 -15.02 14.36 -4.14
C LEU A 12 -14.84 13.93 -2.68
N SER A 13 -13.65 13.45 -2.32
CA SER A 13 -13.35 13.02 -0.94
C SER A 13 -13.33 14.19 0.05
N ARG A 14 -12.87 15.37 -0.36
CA ARG A 14 -12.96 16.60 0.44
C ARG A 14 -14.39 17.04 0.70
N ARG A 15 -15.30 16.78 -0.24
CA ARG A 15 -16.72 17.19 -0.13
C ARG A 15 -17.58 16.14 0.59
N TRP A 16 -17.26 14.87 0.43
CA TRP A 16 -18.12 13.74 0.85
C TRP A 16 -17.46 12.87 1.92
N GLY A 17 -16.20 13.15 2.27
CA GLY A 17 -15.45 12.39 3.25
C GLY A 17 -14.68 11.18 2.69
N PRO A 18 -13.85 10.53 3.52
CA PRO A 18 -12.96 9.42 3.11
C PRO A 18 -13.70 8.22 2.51
N TRP A 19 -14.97 8.01 2.87
CA TRP A 19 -15.77 6.89 2.37
C TRP A 19 -16.01 6.93 0.85
N ALA A 20 -16.12 8.14 0.27
CA ALA A 20 -16.29 8.29 -1.17
C ALA A 20 -15.06 7.83 -1.94
N PHE A 21 -13.88 8.07 -1.38
CA PHE A 21 -12.63 7.58 -1.94
C PHE A 21 -12.51 6.05 -1.81
N GLU A 22 -12.90 5.51 -0.66
CA GLU A 22 -12.92 4.06 -0.44
C GLU A 22 -13.86 3.35 -1.41
N LEU A 23 -15.03 3.93 -1.66
CA LEU A 23 -15.98 3.40 -2.64
C LEU A 23 -15.41 3.45 -4.06
N GLY A 24 -14.74 4.55 -4.43
CA GLY A 24 -14.03 4.66 -5.70
C GLY A 24 -12.91 3.62 -5.85
N ALA A 25 -12.12 3.41 -4.81
CA ALA A 25 -11.07 2.40 -4.79
C ALA A 25 -11.63 0.97 -4.94
N ARG A 26 -12.76 0.68 -4.29
CA ARG A 26 -13.48 -0.59 -4.46
C ARG A 26 -14.01 -0.77 -5.88
N GLY A 27 -14.52 0.31 -6.48
CA GLY A 27 -14.97 0.30 -7.89
C GLY A 27 -13.81 0.02 -8.85
N ILE A 28 -12.64 0.61 -8.63
CA ILE A 28 -11.43 0.33 -9.41
C ILE A 28 -11.02 -1.14 -9.25
N ALA A 29 -11.00 -1.65 -8.01
CA ALA A 29 -10.67 -3.05 -7.74
C ALA A 29 -11.64 -4.00 -8.44
N ALA A 30 -12.96 -3.69 -8.43
CA ALA A 30 -13.98 -4.47 -9.11
C ALA A 30 -13.79 -4.45 -10.64
N GLY A 31 -13.51 -3.26 -11.19
CA GLY A 31 -13.20 -3.13 -12.62
C GLY A 31 -11.99 -3.95 -13.02
N TYR A 32 -10.91 -3.89 -12.26
CA TYR A 32 -9.72 -4.69 -12.51
C TYR A 32 -9.97 -6.19 -12.39
N PHE A 33 -10.73 -6.60 -11.39
CA PHE A 33 -11.06 -7.99 -11.18
C PHE A 33 -11.92 -8.56 -12.31
N GLY A 34 -12.86 -7.77 -12.85
CA GLY A 34 -13.70 -8.18 -13.97
C GLY A 34 -13.02 -8.13 -15.34
N LEU A 35 -12.18 -7.10 -15.57
CA LEU A 35 -11.59 -6.86 -16.90
C LEU A 35 -10.28 -7.62 -17.15
N PHE A 36 -9.62 -8.11 -16.10
CA PHE A 36 -8.32 -8.80 -16.23
C PHE A 36 -8.36 -10.25 -15.69
N PRO A 37 -9.12 -11.15 -16.34
CA PRO A 37 -9.31 -12.53 -15.85
C PRO A 37 -8.00 -13.31 -15.73
N SER A 38 -7.01 -13.03 -16.57
CA SER A 38 -5.69 -13.67 -16.48
C SER A 38 -4.96 -13.33 -15.17
N ARG A 39 -5.07 -12.10 -14.69
CA ARG A 39 -4.49 -11.67 -13.42
C ARG A 39 -5.22 -12.30 -12.23
N VAL A 40 -6.54 -12.35 -12.31
CA VAL A 40 -7.37 -13.02 -11.30
C VAL A 40 -7.02 -14.51 -11.23
N ALA A 41 -6.92 -15.18 -12.39
CA ALA A 41 -6.54 -16.58 -12.44
C ALA A 41 -5.15 -16.85 -11.87
N ALA A 42 -4.19 -15.95 -12.08
CA ALA A 42 -2.86 -16.04 -11.48
C ALA A 42 -2.93 -15.93 -9.93
N SER A 43 -3.67 -14.95 -9.40
CA SER A 43 -3.90 -14.82 -7.96
C SER A 43 -4.59 -16.04 -7.37
N VAL A 44 -5.64 -16.55 -8.02
CA VAL A 44 -6.37 -17.75 -7.55
C VAL A 44 -5.45 -18.97 -7.54
N ARG A 45 -4.61 -19.14 -8.58
CA ARG A 45 -3.63 -20.24 -8.62
C ARG A 45 -2.60 -20.13 -7.49
N PHE A 46 -2.12 -18.92 -7.21
CA PHE A 46 -1.23 -18.68 -6.09
C PHE A 46 -1.87 -19.09 -4.76
N TYR A 47 -3.09 -18.61 -4.49
CA TYR A 47 -3.78 -18.98 -3.25
C TYR A 47 -4.15 -20.45 -3.15
N ARG A 48 -4.40 -21.12 -4.28
CA ARG A 48 -4.61 -22.58 -4.32
C ARG A 48 -3.33 -23.33 -3.94
N ALA A 49 -2.17 -22.86 -4.38
CA ALA A 49 -0.90 -23.46 -4.02
C ALA A 49 -0.52 -23.18 -2.55
N ALA A 50 -0.76 -21.96 -2.08
CA ALA A 50 -0.41 -21.54 -0.72
C ALA A 50 -1.36 -22.12 0.36
N PHE A 51 -2.61 -22.42 0.02
CA PHE A 51 -3.66 -22.89 0.91
C PHE A 51 -4.40 -24.07 0.28
N ALA A 52 -3.69 -25.15 0.04
CA ALA A 52 -4.21 -26.33 -0.69
C ALA A 52 -5.39 -27.02 0.01
N ASP A 53 -5.50 -26.87 1.33
CA ASP A 53 -6.54 -27.39 2.19
C ASP A 53 -7.88 -26.63 2.10
N ARG A 54 -7.88 -25.46 1.44
CA ARG A 54 -9.04 -24.59 1.35
C ARG A 54 -9.79 -24.77 0.02
N GLY A 55 -11.10 -24.53 0.06
CA GLY A 55 -11.97 -24.65 -1.12
C GLY A 55 -11.82 -23.49 -2.11
N SER A 56 -12.30 -23.71 -3.35
CA SER A 56 -12.18 -22.74 -4.43
C SER A 56 -12.80 -21.37 -4.12
N LEU A 57 -13.88 -21.32 -3.36
CA LEU A 57 -14.51 -20.07 -2.94
C LEU A 57 -13.57 -19.23 -2.03
N PHE A 58 -12.83 -19.89 -1.16
CA PHE A 58 -11.81 -19.22 -0.34
C PHE A 58 -10.73 -18.58 -1.22
N HIS A 59 -10.23 -19.30 -2.23
CA HIS A 59 -9.18 -18.78 -3.11
C HIS A 59 -9.65 -17.56 -3.91
N ILE A 60 -10.87 -17.62 -4.47
CA ILE A 60 -11.46 -16.49 -5.21
C ILE A 60 -11.67 -15.29 -4.29
N ARG A 61 -12.24 -15.50 -3.09
CA ARG A 61 -12.47 -14.43 -2.11
C ARG A 61 -11.16 -13.79 -1.64
N THR A 62 -10.11 -14.60 -1.45
CA THR A 62 -8.80 -14.08 -1.05
C THR A 62 -8.14 -13.32 -2.19
N ALA A 63 -8.24 -13.80 -3.42
CA ALA A 63 -7.82 -13.04 -4.60
C ALA A 63 -8.56 -11.70 -4.69
N TRP A 64 -9.87 -11.66 -4.50
CA TRP A 64 -10.65 -10.42 -4.46
C TRP A 64 -10.14 -9.46 -3.37
N ARG A 65 -9.89 -9.95 -2.15
CA ARG A 65 -9.34 -9.14 -1.07
C ARG A 65 -7.96 -8.58 -1.40
N GLN A 66 -7.11 -9.35 -2.09
CA GLN A 66 -5.81 -8.88 -2.56
C GLN A 66 -5.96 -7.67 -3.50
N PHE A 67 -6.87 -7.70 -4.47
CA PHE A 67 -7.13 -6.57 -5.35
C PHE A 67 -7.64 -5.34 -4.59
N GLN A 68 -8.50 -5.55 -3.60
CA GLN A 68 -8.97 -4.45 -2.74
C GLN A 68 -7.82 -3.86 -1.90
N SER A 69 -7.01 -4.70 -1.26
CA SER A 69 -5.88 -4.23 -0.43
C SER A 69 -4.85 -3.48 -1.28
N PHE A 70 -4.63 -3.90 -2.51
CA PHE A 70 -3.73 -3.20 -3.41
C PHE A 70 -4.21 -1.77 -3.73
N THR A 71 -5.51 -1.56 -3.90
CA THR A 71 -6.05 -0.21 -4.10
C THR A 71 -5.94 0.65 -2.85
N THR A 72 -6.01 0.06 -1.65
CA THR A 72 -5.83 0.76 -0.37
C THR A 72 -4.41 1.32 -0.22
N VAL A 73 -3.38 0.60 -0.69
CA VAL A 73 -1.98 1.08 -0.69
C VAL A 73 -1.85 2.42 -1.42
N TYR A 74 -2.52 2.57 -2.57
CA TYR A 74 -2.53 3.84 -3.31
C TYR A 74 -3.32 4.94 -2.58
N LEU A 75 -4.39 4.57 -1.88
CA LEU A 75 -5.15 5.49 -1.06
C LEU A 75 -4.31 6.08 0.07
N ASP A 76 -3.62 5.23 0.81
CA ASP A 76 -2.78 5.65 1.93
C ASP A 76 -1.68 6.61 1.47
N ARG A 77 -1.00 6.27 0.39
CA ARG A 77 0.01 7.13 -0.23
C ARG A 77 -0.55 8.51 -0.59
N PHE A 78 -1.75 8.48 -1.15
CA PHE A 78 -2.42 9.69 -1.56
C PHE A 78 -2.83 10.56 -0.35
N LEU A 79 -3.44 9.95 0.67
CA LEU A 79 -3.83 10.64 1.91
C LEU A 79 -2.61 11.27 2.58
N LEU A 80 -1.49 10.56 2.65
CA LEU A 80 -0.25 11.10 3.21
C LEU A 80 0.24 12.34 2.45
N GLN A 81 0.16 12.34 1.11
CA GLN A 81 0.56 13.49 0.30
C GLN A 81 -0.36 14.71 0.46
N GLU A 82 -1.65 14.48 0.66
CA GLU A 82 -2.65 15.57 0.74
C GLU A 82 -2.82 16.13 2.15
N THR A 83 -2.78 15.27 3.17
CA THR A 83 -3.03 15.67 4.55
C THR A 83 -1.74 15.88 5.35
N GLY A 84 -0.64 15.27 4.91
CA GLY A 84 0.62 15.24 5.65
C GLY A 84 0.55 14.48 6.98
N ASP A 85 -0.65 14.03 7.35
CA ASP A 85 -0.93 13.37 8.62
C ASP A 85 -1.56 12.00 8.35
N MET A 86 -0.98 10.98 8.96
CA MET A 86 -1.47 9.63 8.91
C MET A 86 -1.32 8.98 10.28
N ARG A 87 -2.38 8.35 10.77
CA ARG A 87 -2.26 7.54 11.99
C ARG A 87 -1.48 6.28 11.68
N TYR A 88 -0.35 6.13 12.34
CA TYR A 88 0.48 4.94 12.24
C TYR A 88 1.02 4.55 13.62
N SER A 89 1.32 3.29 13.79
CA SER A 89 2.05 2.76 14.93
C SER A 89 3.29 2.04 14.43
N PHE A 90 4.35 2.10 15.21
CA PHE A 90 5.61 1.42 14.92
C PHE A 90 6.18 0.84 16.21
N SER A 91 7.01 -0.18 16.04
CA SER A 91 7.84 -0.75 17.11
C SER A 91 9.25 -0.93 16.58
N GLY A 92 10.25 -0.86 17.48
CA GLY A 92 11.66 -0.98 17.10
C GLY A 92 12.25 0.27 16.45
N TRP A 93 11.58 1.41 16.54
CA TRP A 93 12.07 2.68 16.00
C TRP A 93 13.38 3.09 16.65
N GLU A 94 13.52 2.83 17.92
CA GLU A 94 14.72 3.06 18.73
C GLU A 94 15.97 2.37 18.17
N LEU A 95 15.82 1.22 17.52
CA LEU A 95 16.94 0.50 16.88
C LEU A 95 17.44 1.26 15.64
N LEU A 96 16.52 1.84 14.87
CA LEU A 96 16.85 2.69 13.73
C LEU A 96 17.54 3.98 14.17
N GLU A 97 17.06 4.62 15.25
CA GLU A 97 17.68 5.82 15.81
C GLU A 97 19.11 5.52 16.29
N GLN A 98 19.30 4.45 17.03
CA GLN A 98 20.63 4.03 17.48
C GLN A 98 21.59 3.79 16.31
N ALA A 99 21.15 3.08 15.29
CA ALA A 99 21.98 2.81 14.12
C ALA A 99 22.32 4.09 13.34
N ALA A 100 21.38 5.03 13.26
CA ALA A 100 21.59 6.33 12.61
C ALA A 100 22.58 7.20 13.42
N ASP A 101 22.42 7.26 14.73
CA ASP A 101 23.23 8.10 15.62
C ASP A 101 24.67 7.60 15.74
N GLN A 102 24.92 6.31 15.54
CA GLN A 102 26.26 5.73 15.44
C GLN A 102 27.05 6.19 14.21
N GLY A 103 26.38 6.78 13.21
CA GLY A 103 27.02 7.31 12.01
C GLY A 103 27.65 6.27 11.08
N SER A 104 27.55 4.99 11.39
CA SER A 104 28.11 3.90 10.59
C SER A 104 27.27 3.55 9.37
N GLY A 105 26.06 4.13 9.26
CA GLY A 105 25.09 3.72 8.27
C GLY A 105 24.52 2.33 8.53
N GLY A 106 23.66 1.85 7.63
CA GLY A 106 23.06 0.53 7.77
C GLY A 106 22.32 0.08 6.51
N ILE A 107 22.05 -1.19 6.43
CA ILE A 107 21.21 -1.77 5.37
C ILE A 107 19.89 -2.18 6.01
N LEU A 108 18.81 -1.53 5.58
CA LEU A 108 17.45 -1.91 5.97
C LEU A 108 16.90 -2.89 4.93
N LEU A 109 16.79 -4.15 5.31
CA LEU A 109 16.18 -5.17 4.47
C LEU A 109 14.66 -5.16 4.68
N MET A 110 13.92 -4.95 3.60
CA MET A 110 12.46 -4.93 3.62
C MET A 110 11.88 -5.97 2.68
N SER A 111 10.77 -6.57 3.07
CA SER A 111 9.94 -7.33 2.14
C SER A 111 9.00 -6.37 1.37
N HIS A 112 8.58 -6.78 0.18
CA HIS A 112 7.62 -6.01 -0.63
C HIS A 112 6.18 -6.22 -0.14
N GLN A 113 5.98 -6.18 1.19
CA GLN A 113 4.68 -6.34 1.84
C GLN A 113 4.19 -5.01 2.41
N GLY A 114 2.89 -4.78 2.32
CA GLY A 114 2.28 -3.56 2.82
C GLY A 114 2.64 -2.32 1.99
N ASN A 115 2.67 -1.17 2.66
CA ASN A 115 2.90 0.13 2.04
C ASN A 115 4.28 0.68 2.39
N TRP A 116 5.33 0.07 1.85
CA TRP A 116 6.71 0.48 2.12
C TRP A 116 7.01 1.92 1.68
N GLU A 117 6.33 2.44 0.65
CA GLU A 117 6.51 3.83 0.21
C GLU A 117 6.03 4.83 1.27
N VAL A 118 4.90 4.55 1.91
CA VAL A 118 4.40 5.35 3.03
C VAL A 118 5.34 5.23 4.22
N ALA A 119 5.82 4.03 4.54
CA ALA A 119 6.78 3.81 5.62
C ALA A 119 8.08 4.62 5.41
N ALA A 120 8.63 4.61 4.20
CA ALA A 120 9.80 5.39 3.84
C ALA A 120 9.55 6.90 3.97
N ALA A 121 8.39 7.39 3.49
CA ALA A 121 8.03 8.81 3.60
C ALA A 121 7.88 9.26 5.07
N LEU A 122 7.25 8.46 5.91
CA LEU A 122 7.11 8.73 7.34
C LEU A 122 8.47 8.71 8.06
N MET A 123 9.35 7.80 7.68
CA MET A 123 10.72 7.76 8.21
C MET A 123 11.49 9.03 7.86
N MET A 124 11.40 9.50 6.62
CA MET A 124 12.04 10.75 6.18
C MET A 124 11.44 11.99 6.86
N GLN A 125 10.15 12.00 7.15
CA GLN A 125 9.52 13.09 7.91
C GLN A 125 10.04 13.15 9.35
N ARG A 126 10.25 11.99 9.97
CA ARG A 126 10.70 11.90 11.36
C ARG A 126 12.21 12.15 11.52
N ARG A 127 13.01 11.72 10.57
CA ARG A 127 14.47 11.88 10.52
C ARG A 127 14.88 12.43 9.15
N PRO A 128 14.71 13.73 8.92
CA PRO A 128 15.06 14.38 7.65
C PRO A 128 16.57 14.43 7.39
N ASP A 129 17.38 14.17 8.40
CA ASP A 129 18.84 14.05 8.35
C ASP A 129 19.31 12.74 7.69
N LEU A 130 18.46 11.70 7.66
CA LEU A 130 18.80 10.41 7.08
C LEU A 130 18.78 10.46 5.55
N LYS A 131 19.88 10.03 4.95
CA LYS A 131 19.98 9.79 3.51
C LYS A 131 19.59 8.35 3.22
N ILE A 132 18.42 8.16 2.61
CA ILE A 132 17.91 6.85 2.25
C ILE A 132 18.19 6.59 0.79
N LEU A 133 18.95 5.53 0.49
CA LEU A 133 19.14 5.01 -0.85
C LEU A 133 18.26 3.77 -1.02
N LEU A 134 17.41 3.79 -2.03
CA LEU A 134 16.52 2.67 -2.34
C LEU A 134 17.13 1.84 -3.47
N TYR A 135 17.41 0.58 -3.19
CA TYR A 135 17.79 -0.41 -4.20
C TYR A 135 16.65 -1.40 -4.39
N MET A 136 16.18 -1.51 -5.62
CA MET A 136 15.16 -2.49 -6.01
C MET A 136 15.79 -3.45 -7.03
N GLY A 137 15.80 -4.72 -6.69
CA GLY A 137 16.26 -5.80 -7.57
C GLY A 137 15.14 -6.34 -8.45
#